data_772ab8d90a1cc7de74bfb6cd0949b6a1
#
_entry.id   772ab8d90a1cc7de74bfb6cd0949b6a1
#
_cell.length_a   1.000
_cell.length_b   1.000
_cell.length_c   1.000
_cell.angle_alpha   90.00
_cell.angle_beta   90.00
_cell.angle_gamma   90.00
#
_symmetry.space_group_name_H-M   'P 1'
#
loop_
_entity.id
_entity.type
_entity.pdbx_description
1 polymer ?
#
loop_
_entity_poly.entity_id
_entity_poly.type
_entity_poly.pdbx_seq_one_letter_code
_entity_poly.pdbx_strand_id
1 'polypeptide(L)'
;MKLTAMSFNIRYDKPDPDERNWRVRREAVAALIAHYSPDIIGTQEARANQLLDLHRLLPKYQSLGSDRRGTGLDEHCAILYQPSRLKCLEIYEFWLSETPDLVGSITEAWGNPYPRMVTGAKFRNLEGQTLQFYNTHLDYYSDKAKDLGAKCIQEHFCQLALTKDYLFLTGDFNVNSQQLPRQILTQPLQSEIKLKDALADLELSEQMSFNNYTDTPYLAIDTIYYDSRLQLDWAKVDHSRWLNLIPSDHYPVIAVFTLP
;
A
#
# COMPACT_ATOMS: atom_id res chain seq x y z
N MET A 1 -4.34 6.80 20.72
CA MET A 1 -4.73 7.59 19.50
C MET A 1 -5.42 6.70 18.48
N LYS A 2 -6.39 7.23 17.68
CA LYS A 2 -6.89 6.52 16.49
C LYS A 2 -6.05 6.88 15.28
N LEU A 3 -5.68 5.86 14.48
CA LEU A 3 -4.98 5.97 13.21
C LEU A 3 -5.88 5.43 12.09
N THR A 4 -6.12 6.23 11.07
CA THR A 4 -6.80 5.79 9.84
C THR A 4 -5.74 5.55 8.76
N ALA A 5 -5.65 4.32 8.27
CA ALA A 5 -4.77 3.94 7.18
C ALA A 5 -5.57 3.57 5.93
N MET A 6 -4.98 3.78 4.76
CA MET A 6 -5.55 3.40 3.47
C MET A 6 -4.49 2.71 2.61
N SER A 7 -4.88 1.67 1.87
CA SER A 7 -4.13 1.11 0.73
C SER A 7 -4.92 1.36 -0.53
N PHE A 8 -4.31 1.96 -1.55
CA PHE A 8 -5.01 2.32 -2.76
C PHE A 8 -4.13 2.25 -4.01
N ASN A 9 -4.28 1.21 -4.82
CA ASN A 9 -3.75 1.23 -6.17
C ASN A 9 -4.55 2.23 -7.00
N ILE A 10 -3.94 3.37 -7.35
CA ILE A 10 -4.60 4.45 -8.08
C ILE A 10 -4.52 4.30 -9.59
N ARG A 11 -4.00 3.21 -10.10
CA ARG A 11 -3.69 2.93 -11.50
C ARG A 11 -2.87 4.02 -12.16
N TYR A 12 -1.77 3.67 -12.77
CA TYR A 12 -0.87 4.61 -13.44
C TYR A 12 -1.55 5.38 -14.58
N ASP A 13 -1.07 6.60 -14.81
CA ASP A 13 -1.54 7.45 -15.90
C ASP A 13 -1.03 6.89 -17.23
N LYS A 14 -1.94 6.40 -18.04
CA LYS A 14 -1.74 6.05 -19.45
C LYS A 14 -2.89 6.65 -20.27
N PRO A 15 -2.76 6.73 -21.60
CA PRO A 15 -3.78 7.30 -22.46
C PRO A 15 -5.00 6.36 -22.60
N ASP A 16 -5.63 6.02 -21.47
CA ASP A 16 -6.89 5.31 -21.44
C ASP A 16 -8.03 6.19 -21.98
N PRO A 17 -9.04 5.62 -22.65
CA PRO A 17 -10.20 6.38 -23.10
C PRO A 17 -11.14 6.73 -21.95
N ASP A 18 -11.97 7.76 -22.15
CA ASP A 18 -13.12 8.10 -21.33
C ASP A 18 -12.83 8.23 -19.81
N GLU A 19 -13.69 7.64 -19.00
CA GLU A 19 -13.65 7.71 -17.54
C GLU A 19 -12.41 7.05 -16.92
N ARG A 20 -11.72 6.17 -17.64
CA ARG A 20 -10.49 5.52 -17.18
C ARG A 20 -9.26 6.43 -17.25
N ASN A 21 -9.35 7.53 -18.00
CA ASN A 21 -8.26 8.50 -18.11
C ASN A 21 -8.02 9.20 -16.77
N TRP A 22 -6.75 9.30 -16.37
CA TRP A 22 -6.37 9.95 -15.12
C TRP A 22 -6.93 11.37 -14.97
N ARG A 23 -6.88 12.15 -16.03
CA ARG A 23 -7.37 13.54 -16.02
C ARG A 23 -8.86 13.66 -15.71
N VAL A 24 -9.63 12.61 -16.00
CA VAL A 24 -11.07 12.54 -15.70
C VAL A 24 -11.30 12.07 -14.26
N ARG A 25 -10.61 11.00 -13.84
CA ARG A 25 -10.87 10.33 -12.55
C ARG A 25 -10.10 10.89 -11.36
N ARG A 26 -9.06 11.73 -11.56
CA ARG A 26 -8.22 12.26 -10.47
C ARG A 26 -9.00 12.98 -9.38
N GLU A 27 -10.08 13.71 -9.75
CA GLU A 27 -10.93 14.41 -8.78
C GLU A 27 -11.79 13.42 -7.98
N ALA A 28 -12.22 12.31 -8.57
CA ALA A 28 -12.90 11.23 -7.87
C ALA A 28 -11.96 10.52 -6.87
N VAL A 29 -10.71 10.26 -7.25
CA VAL A 29 -9.66 9.74 -6.34
C VAL A 29 -9.45 10.71 -5.18
N ALA A 30 -9.31 12.00 -5.46
CA ALA A 30 -9.10 13.01 -4.43
C ALA A 30 -10.33 13.15 -3.51
N ALA A 31 -11.56 13.12 -4.05
CA ALA A 31 -12.79 13.20 -3.27
C ALA A 31 -12.93 12.01 -2.30
N LEU A 32 -12.60 10.80 -2.76
CA LEU A 32 -12.56 9.60 -1.94
C LEU A 32 -11.55 9.74 -0.79
N ILE A 33 -10.32 10.14 -1.08
CA ILE A 33 -9.27 10.34 -0.07
C ILE A 33 -9.69 11.45 0.92
N ALA A 34 -10.27 12.54 0.43
CA ALA A 34 -10.73 13.64 1.27
C ALA A 34 -11.86 13.22 2.22
N HIS A 35 -12.77 12.35 1.78
CA HIS A 35 -13.89 11.84 2.57
C HIS A 35 -13.40 11.02 3.77
N TYR A 36 -12.56 10.02 3.54
CA TYR A 36 -12.01 9.20 4.61
C TYR A 36 -10.94 9.92 5.42
N SER A 37 -10.30 10.91 4.81
CA SER A 37 -9.25 11.73 5.44
C SER A 37 -8.21 10.89 6.21
N PRO A 38 -7.66 9.79 5.63
CA PRO A 38 -6.73 8.93 6.33
C PRO A 38 -5.49 9.69 6.79
N ASP A 39 -4.92 9.26 7.93
CA ASP A 39 -3.67 9.84 8.44
C ASP A 39 -2.48 9.45 7.54
N ILE A 40 -2.56 8.26 6.93
CA ILE A 40 -1.51 7.68 6.10
C ILE A 40 -2.10 6.77 5.00
N ILE A 41 -1.49 6.82 3.82
CA ILE A 41 -1.94 6.09 2.63
C ILE A 41 -0.74 5.44 1.95
N GLY A 42 -0.79 4.14 1.67
CA GLY A 42 0.08 3.51 0.69
C GLY A 42 -0.60 3.53 -0.68
N THR A 43 0.02 4.16 -1.67
CA THR A 43 -0.47 4.14 -3.05
C THR A 43 0.40 3.29 -3.94
N GLN A 44 -0.21 2.56 -4.87
CA GLN A 44 0.50 1.77 -5.86
C GLN A 44 0.22 2.35 -7.25
N GLU A 45 1.13 2.11 -8.19
CA GLU A 45 1.12 2.56 -9.58
C GLU A 45 1.19 4.09 -9.79
N ALA A 46 1.30 4.88 -8.74
CA ALA A 46 1.35 6.33 -8.90
C ALA A 46 2.55 6.78 -9.74
N ARG A 47 2.33 7.60 -10.76
CA ARG A 47 3.40 8.31 -11.47
C ARG A 47 3.60 9.71 -10.89
N ALA A 48 4.77 10.30 -11.13
CA ALA A 48 5.14 11.61 -10.59
C ALA A 48 4.09 12.71 -10.87
N ASN A 49 3.51 12.74 -12.09
CA ASN A 49 2.45 13.68 -12.44
C ASN A 49 1.16 13.45 -11.65
N GLN A 50 0.82 12.19 -11.34
CA GLN A 50 -0.35 11.85 -10.51
C GLN A 50 -0.14 12.28 -9.05
N LEU A 51 1.04 12.05 -8.49
CA LEU A 51 1.39 12.55 -7.15
C LEU A 51 1.32 14.07 -7.09
N LEU A 52 1.79 14.77 -8.12
CA LEU A 52 1.71 16.22 -8.23
C LEU A 52 0.25 16.72 -8.27
N ASP A 53 -0.62 16.04 -9.01
CA ASP A 53 -2.06 16.36 -9.05
C ASP A 53 -2.71 16.11 -7.68
N LEU A 54 -2.38 14.98 -7.01
CA LEU A 54 -2.89 14.71 -5.68
C LEU A 54 -2.42 15.75 -4.66
N HIS A 55 -1.18 16.25 -4.72
CA HIS A 55 -0.73 17.34 -3.85
C HIS A 55 -1.51 18.65 -4.07
N ARG A 56 -1.89 18.94 -5.31
CA ARG A 56 -2.73 20.12 -5.62
C ARG A 56 -4.16 19.98 -5.11
N LEU A 57 -4.74 18.78 -5.24
CA LEU A 57 -6.12 18.49 -4.84
C LEU A 57 -6.25 18.24 -3.33
N LEU A 58 -5.19 17.75 -2.70
CA LEU A 58 -5.13 17.34 -1.30
C LEU A 58 -3.95 18.01 -0.57
N PRO A 59 -3.94 19.35 -0.42
CA PRO A 59 -2.77 20.11 0.05
C PRO A 59 -2.33 19.80 1.49
N LYS A 60 -3.15 19.07 2.26
CA LYS A 60 -2.79 18.62 3.61
C LYS A 60 -1.90 17.37 3.64
N TYR A 61 -1.68 16.72 2.48
CA TYR A 61 -0.81 15.55 2.39
C TYR A 61 0.56 15.90 1.83
N GLN A 62 1.56 15.20 2.33
CA GLN A 62 2.88 15.07 1.71
C GLN A 62 3.08 13.62 1.27
N SER A 63 3.94 13.40 0.28
CA SER A 63 4.32 12.04 -0.14
C SER A 63 5.81 11.81 -0.01
N LEU A 64 6.18 10.54 0.10
CA LEU A 64 7.55 10.04 0.08
C LEU A 64 7.61 8.76 -0.74
N GLY A 65 8.81 8.40 -1.18
CA GLY A 65 9.10 7.23 -2.01
C GLY A 65 9.53 7.59 -3.42
N SER A 66 10.53 6.86 -3.92
CA SER A 66 10.99 6.95 -5.30
C SER A 66 10.17 6.04 -6.22
N ASP A 67 10.37 6.18 -7.53
CA ASP A 67 9.83 5.21 -8.48
C ASP A 67 10.67 3.91 -8.49
N ARG A 68 10.05 2.82 -8.91
CA ARG A 68 10.65 1.49 -8.88
C ARG A 68 11.94 1.34 -9.70
N ARG A 69 12.24 2.27 -10.63
CA ARG A 69 13.51 2.29 -11.40
C ARG A 69 14.49 3.35 -10.92
N GLY A 70 14.07 4.26 -10.03
CA GLY A 70 14.91 5.39 -9.58
C GLY A 70 15.14 6.44 -10.65
N THR A 71 14.27 6.53 -11.65
CA THR A 71 14.41 7.44 -12.81
C THR A 71 13.54 8.69 -12.71
N GLY A 72 12.55 8.70 -11.80
CA GLY A 72 11.51 9.70 -11.70
C GLY A 72 10.39 9.55 -12.75
N LEU A 73 10.43 8.52 -13.60
CA LEU A 73 9.53 8.36 -14.75
C LEU A 73 8.64 7.11 -14.67
N ASP A 74 8.88 6.22 -13.72
CA ASP A 74 8.13 4.97 -13.56
C ASP A 74 7.15 5.05 -12.37
N GLU A 75 6.53 3.94 -12.04
CA GLU A 75 5.53 3.82 -10.97
C GLU A 75 6.17 3.86 -9.59
N HIS A 76 5.51 4.55 -8.66
CA HIS A 76 5.90 4.67 -7.26
C HIS A 76 5.00 3.77 -6.39
N CYS A 77 5.60 3.16 -5.38
CA CYS A 77 4.89 2.69 -4.20
C CYS A 77 4.91 3.81 -3.15
N ALA A 78 4.24 4.93 -3.44
CA ALA A 78 4.35 6.12 -2.61
C ALA A 78 3.55 6.00 -1.31
N ILE A 79 4.07 6.66 -0.25
CA ILE A 79 3.36 6.84 1.02
C ILE A 79 2.93 8.30 1.12
N LEU A 80 1.62 8.56 1.15
CA LEU A 80 1.07 9.88 1.45
C LEU A 80 0.70 9.93 2.93
N TYR A 81 0.98 11.03 3.60
CA TYR A 81 0.66 11.20 5.02
C TYR A 81 0.30 12.64 5.34
N GLN A 82 -0.41 12.86 6.45
CA GLN A 82 -0.74 14.19 6.96
C GLN A 82 0.35 14.65 7.96
N PRO A 83 1.19 15.66 7.62
CA PRO A 83 2.24 16.16 8.53
C PRO A 83 1.70 16.74 9.83
N SER A 84 0.44 17.17 9.84
CA SER A 84 -0.25 17.61 11.06
C SER A 84 -0.56 16.48 12.05
N ARG A 85 -0.49 15.22 11.61
CA ARG A 85 -0.81 14.03 12.40
C ARG A 85 0.41 13.15 12.66
N LEU A 86 1.31 13.08 11.69
CA LEU A 86 2.46 12.18 11.67
C LEU A 86 3.72 12.93 11.27
N LYS A 87 4.76 12.87 12.09
CA LYS A 87 6.09 13.38 11.75
C LYS A 87 6.92 12.24 11.17
N CYS A 88 7.34 12.36 9.92
CA CYS A 88 8.31 11.43 9.31
C CYS A 88 9.68 11.61 9.99
N LEU A 89 10.28 10.50 10.40
CA LEU A 89 11.59 10.46 11.07
C LEU A 89 12.67 9.87 10.16
N GLU A 90 12.35 8.79 9.47
CA GLU A 90 13.28 8.02 8.63
C GLU A 90 12.53 7.48 7.41
N ILE A 91 13.23 7.29 6.30
CA ILE A 91 12.69 6.74 5.05
C ILE A 91 13.57 5.56 4.66
N TYR A 92 12.95 4.49 4.17
CA TYR A 92 13.60 3.27 3.74
C TYR A 92 13.08 2.87 2.35
N GLU A 93 13.96 2.36 1.51
CA GLU A 93 13.58 1.78 0.23
C GLU A 93 14.44 0.55 -0.03
N PHE A 94 13.80 -0.52 -0.50
CA PHE A 94 14.53 -1.71 -0.94
C PHE A 94 13.78 -2.40 -2.07
N TRP A 95 14.53 -3.12 -2.91
CA TRP A 95 13.97 -3.80 -4.06
C TRP A 95 13.76 -5.28 -3.78
N LEU A 96 12.70 -5.83 -4.38
CA LEU A 96 12.34 -7.25 -4.23
C LEU A 96 13.16 -8.06 -5.25
N SER A 97 14.40 -8.33 -4.89
CA SER A 97 15.41 -9.05 -5.68
C SER A 97 16.49 -9.64 -4.77
N GLU A 98 17.44 -10.37 -5.33
CA GLU A 98 18.62 -10.85 -4.60
C GLU A 98 19.62 -9.74 -4.25
N THR A 99 19.41 -8.53 -4.76
CA THR A 99 20.23 -7.34 -4.47
C THR A 99 19.32 -6.18 -4.04
N PRO A 100 18.71 -6.27 -2.84
CA PRO A 100 17.65 -5.34 -2.42
C PRO A 100 18.11 -3.88 -2.30
N ASP A 101 19.38 -3.64 -2.03
CA ASP A 101 19.94 -2.29 -1.90
C ASP A 101 20.27 -1.64 -3.25
N LEU A 102 20.17 -2.38 -4.36
CA LEU A 102 20.45 -1.86 -5.70
C LEU A 102 19.18 -1.31 -6.34
N VAL A 103 19.14 0.01 -6.54
CA VAL A 103 18.02 0.73 -7.15
C VAL A 103 17.64 0.13 -8.51
N GLY A 104 16.37 -0.20 -8.69
CA GLY A 104 15.85 -0.75 -9.93
C GLY A 104 16.22 -2.20 -10.19
N SER A 105 16.77 -2.92 -9.20
CA SER A 105 17.23 -4.30 -9.38
C SER A 105 16.09 -5.27 -9.70
N ILE A 106 16.44 -6.27 -10.51
CA ILE A 106 15.62 -7.44 -10.86
C ILE A 106 16.50 -8.67 -10.75
N THR A 107 15.96 -9.75 -10.21
CA THR A 107 16.59 -11.07 -10.32
C THR A 107 15.95 -11.81 -11.50
N GLU A 108 16.65 -11.94 -12.60
CA GLU A 108 16.13 -12.53 -13.84
C GLU A 108 15.50 -13.92 -13.63
N ALA A 109 16.11 -14.74 -12.77
CA ALA A 109 15.63 -16.06 -12.42
C ALA A 109 14.27 -16.08 -11.70
N TRP A 110 13.78 -14.92 -11.22
CA TRP A 110 12.45 -14.82 -10.60
C TRP A 110 11.34 -14.63 -11.62
N GLY A 111 11.66 -14.14 -12.83
CA GLY A 111 10.74 -14.05 -13.97
C GLY A 111 9.83 -12.82 -13.97
N ASN A 112 10.03 -11.86 -13.09
CA ASN A 112 9.29 -10.60 -13.09
C ASN A 112 9.80 -9.65 -14.19
N PRO A 113 8.89 -9.04 -15.00
CA PRO A 113 9.27 -8.18 -16.11
C PRO A 113 9.71 -6.77 -15.67
N TYR A 114 9.36 -6.36 -14.45
CA TYR A 114 9.63 -5.03 -13.91
C TYR A 114 10.21 -5.13 -12.50
N PRO A 115 11.05 -4.15 -12.08
CA PRO A 115 11.46 -4.05 -10.68
C PRO A 115 10.24 -3.91 -9.77
N ARG A 116 10.31 -4.55 -8.62
CA ARG A 116 9.34 -4.40 -7.54
C ARG A 116 10.08 -3.93 -6.29
N MET A 117 9.44 -3.10 -5.51
CA MET A 117 10.08 -2.45 -4.38
C MET A 117 9.13 -2.29 -3.21
N VAL A 118 9.72 -1.96 -2.09
CA VAL A 118 9.03 -1.52 -0.89
C VAL A 118 9.50 -0.11 -0.55
N THR A 119 8.57 0.79 -0.33
CA THR A 119 8.82 2.07 0.32
C THR A 119 8.39 1.96 1.77
N GLY A 120 9.26 2.32 2.69
CA GLY A 120 8.99 2.33 4.11
C GLY A 120 9.34 3.66 4.76
N ALA A 121 8.69 3.99 5.85
CA ALA A 121 9.08 5.12 6.67
C ALA A 121 8.71 4.93 8.14
N LYS A 122 9.54 5.50 9.00
CA LYS A 122 9.26 5.60 10.42
C LYS A 122 8.59 6.94 10.71
N PHE A 123 7.46 6.87 11.40
CA PHE A 123 6.70 8.05 11.80
C PHE A 123 6.55 8.13 13.31
N ARG A 124 6.34 9.34 13.81
CA ARG A 124 5.91 9.62 15.18
C ARG A 124 4.58 10.35 15.16
N ASN A 125 3.60 9.86 15.91
CA ASN A 125 2.31 10.53 16.07
C ASN A 125 2.36 11.64 17.14
N LEU A 126 1.25 12.36 17.32
CA LEU A 126 1.15 13.46 18.26
C LEU A 126 1.25 13.04 19.74
N GLU A 127 1.01 11.76 20.04
CA GLU A 127 1.12 11.19 21.39
C GLU A 127 2.53 10.63 21.69
N GLY A 128 3.46 10.76 20.70
CA GLY A 128 4.85 10.32 20.84
C GLY A 128 5.09 8.86 20.49
N GLN A 129 4.05 8.10 20.10
CA GLN A 129 4.18 6.72 19.67
C GLN A 129 4.81 6.66 18.29
N THR A 130 5.61 5.64 18.04
CA THR A 130 6.27 5.43 16.77
C THR A 130 5.66 4.25 16.01
N LEU A 131 5.57 4.42 14.69
CA LEU A 131 5.12 3.39 13.78
C LEU A 131 6.04 3.31 12.55
N GLN A 132 6.23 2.11 12.05
CA GLN A 132 6.90 1.83 10.79
C GLN A 132 5.83 1.43 9.78
N PHE A 133 5.71 2.21 8.74
CA PHE A 133 4.71 2.01 7.70
C PHE A 133 5.40 1.71 6.38
N TYR A 134 5.03 0.58 5.79
CA TYR A 134 5.58 0.10 4.53
C TYR A 134 4.49 -0.01 3.48
N ASN A 135 4.86 0.18 2.22
CA ASN A 135 3.98 0.06 1.07
C ASN A 135 4.68 -0.66 -0.07
N THR A 136 3.99 -1.59 -0.71
CA THR A 136 4.53 -2.41 -1.79
C THR A 136 3.52 -2.66 -2.90
N HIS A 137 4.00 -3.11 -4.05
CA HIS A 137 3.22 -3.66 -5.13
C HIS A 137 3.95 -4.91 -5.64
N LEU A 138 3.46 -6.11 -5.30
CA LEU A 138 4.08 -7.36 -5.72
C LEU A 138 3.94 -7.56 -7.23
N ASP A 139 4.69 -8.50 -7.77
CA ASP A 139 4.65 -8.77 -9.20
C ASP A 139 3.29 -9.33 -9.63
N TYR A 140 2.80 -8.90 -10.78
CA TYR A 140 1.51 -9.39 -11.31
C TYR A 140 1.66 -10.64 -12.16
N TYR A 141 2.86 -10.92 -12.69
CA TYR A 141 3.10 -11.92 -13.73
C TYR A 141 3.68 -13.23 -13.17
N SER A 142 4.74 -13.15 -12.37
CA SER A 142 5.48 -14.32 -11.89
C SER A 142 5.09 -14.72 -10.47
N ASP A 143 4.51 -15.91 -10.29
CA ASP A 143 4.20 -16.44 -8.96
C ASP A 143 5.49 -16.62 -8.13
N LYS A 144 6.59 -17.07 -8.77
CA LYS A 144 7.89 -17.16 -8.11
C LYS A 144 8.37 -15.82 -7.57
N ALA A 145 8.21 -14.74 -8.35
CA ALA A 145 8.60 -13.40 -7.90
C ALA A 145 7.71 -12.88 -6.76
N LYS A 146 6.41 -13.22 -6.76
CA LYS A 146 5.50 -12.92 -5.64
C LYS A 146 5.95 -13.62 -4.36
N ASP A 147 6.21 -14.92 -4.43
CA ASP A 147 6.65 -15.73 -3.29
C ASP A 147 7.96 -15.24 -2.70
N LEU A 148 8.96 -15.01 -3.56
CA LEU A 148 10.29 -14.54 -3.14
C LEU A 148 10.26 -13.08 -2.70
N GLY A 149 9.46 -12.23 -3.33
CA GLY A 149 9.23 -10.86 -2.90
C GLY A 149 8.60 -10.78 -1.49
N ALA A 150 7.60 -11.62 -1.22
CA ALA A 150 7.02 -11.72 0.12
C ALA A 150 8.04 -12.20 1.16
N LYS A 151 8.95 -13.14 0.80
CA LYS A 151 10.06 -13.57 1.67
C LYS A 151 11.03 -12.44 1.96
N CYS A 152 11.44 -11.65 0.95
CA CYS A 152 12.29 -10.48 1.15
C CYS A 152 11.68 -9.50 2.15
N ILE A 153 10.38 -9.23 2.04
CA ILE A 153 9.66 -8.34 2.96
C ILE A 153 9.68 -8.93 4.38
N GLN A 154 9.34 -10.20 4.52
CA GLN A 154 9.30 -10.88 5.81
C GLN A 154 10.69 -10.95 6.47
N GLU A 155 11.73 -11.25 5.71
CA GLU A 155 13.13 -11.27 6.18
C GLU A 155 13.57 -9.87 6.65
N HIS A 156 13.23 -8.82 5.89
CA HIS A 156 13.49 -7.43 6.30
C HIS A 156 12.79 -7.11 7.63
N PHE A 157 11.52 -7.48 7.78
CA PHE A 157 10.75 -7.23 9.00
C PHE A 157 11.29 -8.02 10.21
N CYS A 158 11.83 -9.21 10.00
CA CYS A 158 12.50 -9.99 11.07
C CYS A 158 13.76 -9.30 11.60
N GLN A 159 14.35 -8.38 10.86
CA GLN A 159 15.54 -7.63 11.30
C GLN A 159 15.20 -6.33 12.04
N LEU A 160 13.93 -5.89 12.01
CA LEU A 160 13.50 -4.65 12.63
C LEU A 160 13.45 -4.75 14.17
N ALA A 161 13.89 -3.70 14.83
CA ALA A 161 13.76 -3.55 16.29
C ALA A 161 12.36 -3.03 16.66
N LEU A 162 11.35 -3.89 16.64
CA LEU A 162 9.93 -3.53 16.81
C LEU A 162 9.47 -3.39 18.26
N THR A 163 10.38 -3.37 19.25
CA THR A 163 10.00 -3.35 20.68
C THR A 163 9.09 -2.17 21.06
N LYS A 164 9.29 -1.02 20.42
CA LYS A 164 8.53 0.22 20.66
C LYS A 164 7.75 0.73 19.45
N ASP A 165 8.02 0.20 18.27
CA ASP A 165 7.41 0.64 17.03
C ASP A 165 6.27 -0.32 16.66
N TYR A 166 5.17 0.21 16.15
CA TYR A 166 4.10 -0.58 15.54
C TYR A 166 4.36 -0.72 14.04
N LEU A 167 4.07 -1.89 13.49
CA LEU A 167 4.35 -2.21 12.09
C LEU A 167 3.07 -2.25 11.25
N PHE A 168 3.13 -1.61 10.08
CA PHE A 168 2.10 -1.66 9.05
C PHE A 168 2.70 -1.98 7.69
N LEU A 169 1.97 -2.73 6.88
CA LEU A 169 2.28 -2.96 5.47
C LEU A 169 1.01 -2.84 4.65
N THR A 170 0.99 -1.91 3.70
CA THR A 170 -0.06 -1.78 2.69
C THR A 170 0.44 -2.29 1.34
N GLY A 171 -0.47 -2.68 0.48
CA GLY A 171 -0.06 -3.05 -0.87
C GLY A 171 -1.16 -3.63 -1.74
N ASP A 172 -0.85 -3.65 -3.02
CA ASP A 172 -1.39 -4.57 -4.00
C ASP A 172 -0.47 -5.80 -4.06
N PHE A 173 -0.96 -6.92 -3.54
CA PHE A 173 -0.17 -8.14 -3.44
C PHE A 173 -0.30 -9.03 -4.68
N ASN A 174 -1.21 -8.69 -5.61
CA ASN A 174 -1.48 -9.46 -6.84
C ASN A 174 -1.78 -10.95 -6.60
N VAL A 175 -2.23 -11.30 -5.39
CA VAL A 175 -2.64 -12.64 -4.96
C VAL A 175 -3.78 -12.55 -3.94
N ASN A 176 -4.68 -13.54 -3.98
CA ASN A 176 -5.76 -13.65 -3.00
C ASN A 176 -5.22 -14.03 -1.61
N SER A 177 -6.02 -13.77 -0.58
CA SER A 177 -5.65 -13.88 0.83
C SER A 177 -5.11 -15.26 1.26
N GLN A 178 -5.49 -16.35 0.58
CA GLN A 178 -5.08 -17.71 0.94
C GLN A 178 -3.81 -18.19 0.20
N GLN A 179 -3.23 -17.40 -0.70
CA GLN A 179 -2.06 -17.79 -1.46
C GLN A 179 -0.77 -17.61 -0.66
N LEU A 180 0.28 -18.33 -1.07
CA LEU A 180 1.55 -18.44 -0.34
C LEU A 180 2.19 -17.09 0.03
N PRO A 181 2.27 -16.06 -0.83
CA PRO A 181 2.83 -14.77 -0.45
C PRO A 181 2.15 -14.15 0.77
N ARG A 182 0.81 -14.25 0.86
CA ARG A 182 0.03 -13.71 1.97
C ARG A 182 0.27 -14.50 3.26
N GLN A 183 0.44 -15.81 3.16
CA GLN A 183 0.79 -16.68 4.31
C GLN A 183 2.19 -16.38 4.83
N ILE A 184 3.16 -16.10 3.95
CA ILE A 184 4.53 -15.72 4.32
C ILE A 184 4.51 -14.43 5.14
N LEU A 185 3.79 -13.40 4.69
CA LEU A 185 3.72 -12.09 5.35
C LEU A 185 3.07 -12.14 6.75
N THR A 186 2.28 -13.16 7.05
CA THR A 186 1.62 -13.33 8.35
C THR A 186 2.38 -14.29 9.29
N GLN A 187 3.54 -14.80 8.89
CA GLN A 187 4.39 -15.60 9.77
C GLN A 187 4.89 -14.76 10.94
N PRO A 188 5.13 -15.40 12.10
CA PRO A 188 5.69 -14.69 13.25
C PRO A 188 7.01 -14.00 12.92
N LEU A 189 7.13 -12.76 13.37
CA LEU A 189 8.37 -11.99 13.40
C LEU A 189 9.11 -12.27 14.71
N GLN A 190 10.13 -11.48 15.03
CA GLN A 190 10.80 -11.59 16.33
C GLN A 190 9.83 -11.28 17.48
N SER A 191 10.04 -11.91 18.63
CA SER A 191 9.33 -11.61 19.89
C SER A 191 7.80 -11.80 19.83
N GLU A 192 7.33 -12.81 19.11
CA GLU A 192 5.90 -13.15 18.96
C GLU A 192 5.05 -12.11 18.23
N ILE A 193 5.62 -11.01 17.76
CA ILE A 193 4.93 -10.04 16.93
C ILE A 193 4.64 -10.69 15.57
N LYS A 194 3.41 -10.52 15.09
CA LYS A 194 3.02 -10.93 13.75
C LYS A 194 2.11 -9.89 13.12
N LEU A 195 2.09 -9.87 11.81
CA LEU A 195 1.12 -9.09 11.07
C LEU A 195 -0.21 -9.84 10.97
N LYS A 196 -1.30 -9.10 11.13
CA LYS A 196 -2.67 -9.55 10.86
C LYS A 196 -3.18 -8.84 9.61
N ASP A 197 -3.99 -9.53 8.83
CA ASP A 197 -4.70 -8.93 7.70
C ASP A 197 -5.95 -8.19 8.21
N ALA A 198 -6.10 -6.91 7.87
CA ALA A 198 -7.22 -6.10 8.33
C ALA A 198 -8.58 -6.56 7.76
N LEU A 199 -8.56 -7.30 6.65
CA LEU A 199 -9.77 -7.81 6.00
C LEU A 199 -10.10 -9.27 6.37
N ALA A 200 -9.29 -9.93 7.21
CA ALA A 200 -9.39 -11.37 7.47
C ALA A 200 -10.75 -11.83 8.01
N ASP A 201 -11.44 -10.97 8.77
CA ASP A 201 -12.72 -11.29 9.39
C ASP A 201 -13.93 -10.93 8.51
N LEU A 202 -13.70 -10.35 7.32
CA LEU A 202 -14.76 -10.04 6.36
C LEU A 202 -15.05 -11.23 5.46
N GLU A 203 -16.27 -11.32 4.95
CA GLU A 203 -16.61 -12.26 3.90
C GLU A 203 -15.79 -11.99 2.62
N LEU A 204 -15.47 -13.04 1.85
CA LEU A 204 -14.62 -12.90 0.65
C LEU A 204 -15.14 -11.85 -0.34
N SER A 205 -16.46 -11.74 -0.50
CA SER A 205 -17.10 -10.73 -1.36
C SER A 205 -16.84 -9.29 -0.91
N GLU A 206 -16.64 -9.08 0.40
CA GLU A 206 -16.33 -7.77 0.98
C GLU A 206 -14.83 -7.44 0.89
N GLN A 207 -13.97 -8.46 0.68
CA GLN A 207 -12.53 -8.29 0.49
C GLN A 207 -12.15 -7.98 -0.96
N MET A 208 -13.06 -8.15 -1.93
CA MET A 208 -12.78 -7.97 -3.36
C MET A 208 -12.40 -6.52 -3.65
N SER A 209 -11.21 -6.30 -4.16
CA SER A 209 -10.67 -4.96 -4.42
C SER A 209 -10.44 -4.65 -5.91
N PHE A 210 -10.04 -5.63 -6.72
CA PHE A 210 -9.82 -5.42 -8.14
C PHE A 210 -11.11 -5.51 -8.94
N ASN A 211 -11.47 -4.45 -9.67
CA ASN A 211 -12.71 -4.29 -10.40
C ASN A 211 -12.54 -4.14 -11.92
N ASN A 212 -11.33 -3.80 -12.38
CA ASN A 212 -11.05 -3.53 -13.80
C ASN A 212 -12.04 -2.55 -14.45
N TYR A 213 -12.42 -1.48 -13.72
CA TYR A 213 -13.44 -0.48 -14.13
C TYR A 213 -14.83 -1.05 -14.38
N THR A 214 -15.20 -2.10 -13.65
CA THR A 214 -16.58 -2.61 -13.58
C THR A 214 -17.13 -2.38 -12.18
N ASP A 215 -18.46 -2.38 -12.02
CA ASP A 215 -19.08 -2.27 -10.67
C ASP A 215 -18.99 -3.58 -9.87
N THR A 216 -18.46 -4.64 -10.47
CA THR A 216 -18.35 -5.96 -9.83
C THR A 216 -16.89 -6.32 -9.65
N PRO A 217 -16.30 -6.13 -8.47
CA PRO A 217 -14.94 -6.58 -8.19
C PRO A 217 -14.89 -8.11 -8.14
N TYR A 218 -13.73 -8.70 -8.47
CA TYR A 218 -13.61 -10.16 -8.60
C TYR A 218 -12.28 -10.75 -8.07
N LEU A 219 -11.35 -9.93 -7.58
CA LEU A 219 -10.12 -10.40 -6.91
C LEU A 219 -9.91 -9.61 -5.61
N ALA A 220 -9.51 -10.32 -4.56
CA ALA A 220 -9.16 -9.76 -3.24
C ALA A 220 -7.63 -9.67 -3.11
N ILE A 221 -7.00 -8.70 -3.81
CA ILE A 221 -5.55 -8.62 -3.96
C ILE A 221 -4.89 -7.47 -3.22
N ASP A 222 -5.67 -6.53 -2.70
CA ASP A 222 -5.21 -5.41 -1.87
C ASP A 222 -5.57 -5.64 -0.42
N THR A 223 -4.69 -5.23 0.50
CA THR A 223 -5.00 -5.21 1.93
C THR A 223 -4.07 -4.30 2.72
N ILE A 224 -4.35 -4.18 4.03
CA ILE A 224 -3.52 -3.57 5.06
C ILE A 224 -3.16 -4.64 6.08
N TYR A 225 -1.88 -4.94 6.19
CA TYR A 225 -1.36 -5.72 7.31
C TYR A 225 -1.00 -4.79 8.46
N TYR A 226 -1.30 -5.22 9.66
CA TYR A 226 -1.06 -4.44 10.87
C TYR A 226 -0.49 -5.30 12.01
N ASP A 227 0.25 -4.68 12.87
CA ASP A 227 0.86 -5.26 14.06
C ASP A 227 -0.20 -5.89 14.98
N SER A 228 0.02 -7.14 15.37
CA SER A 228 -0.90 -7.90 16.23
C SER A 228 -1.15 -7.31 17.61
N ARG A 229 -0.32 -6.35 18.05
CA ARG A 229 -0.48 -5.61 19.31
C ARG A 229 -1.51 -4.48 19.23
N LEU A 230 -1.92 -4.10 18.03
CA LEU A 230 -2.91 -3.07 17.81
C LEU A 230 -4.32 -3.65 17.82
N GLN A 231 -5.29 -2.81 18.18
CA GLN A 231 -6.70 -3.09 18.01
C GLN A 231 -7.16 -2.54 16.65
N LEU A 232 -7.73 -3.41 15.83
CA LEU A 232 -8.48 -3.01 14.64
C LEU A 232 -9.89 -2.63 15.09
N ASP A 233 -10.29 -1.39 14.84
CA ASP A 233 -11.66 -0.92 15.15
C ASP A 233 -12.63 -1.34 14.05
N TRP A 234 -12.27 -1.11 12.79
CA TRP A 234 -12.97 -1.58 11.61
C TRP A 234 -12.09 -1.51 10.36
N ALA A 235 -12.42 -2.31 9.36
CA ALA A 235 -11.84 -2.23 8.02
C ALA A 235 -12.91 -2.48 6.95
N LYS A 236 -12.68 -1.98 5.74
CA LYS A 236 -13.51 -2.26 4.58
C LYS A 236 -12.77 -2.03 3.27
N VAL A 237 -13.31 -2.58 2.20
CA VAL A 237 -13.05 -2.15 0.82
C VAL A 237 -14.21 -1.22 0.41
N ASP A 238 -13.90 -0.05 -0.13
CA ASP A 238 -14.94 0.92 -0.54
C ASP A 238 -15.34 0.74 -2.01
N HIS A 239 -16.41 0.03 -2.26
CA HIS A 239 -16.96 -0.24 -3.60
C HIS A 239 -17.80 0.93 -4.18
N SER A 240 -17.74 2.11 -3.58
CA SER A 240 -18.56 3.24 -3.98
C SER A 240 -18.02 3.92 -5.23
N ARG A 241 -18.94 4.47 -6.03
CA ARG A 241 -18.59 5.47 -7.05
C ARG A 241 -18.37 6.82 -6.40
N TRP A 242 -17.39 7.55 -6.87
CA TRP A 242 -17.07 8.89 -6.41
C TRP A 242 -17.21 9.87 -7.57
N LEU A 243 -17.97 10.95 -7.40
CA LEU A 243 -18.36 11.88 -8.47
C LEU A 243 -18.95 11.13 -9.70
N ASN A 244 -19.72 10.08 -9.44
CA ASN A 244 -20.31 9.15 -10.42
C ASN A 244 -19.28 8.32 -11.23
N LEU A 245 -18.01 8.32 -10.87
CA LEU A 245 -16.92 7.58 -11.51
C LEU A 245 -16.47 6.39 -10.64
N ILE A 246 -15.89 5.38 -11.26
CA ILE A 246 -15.05 4.39 -10.61
C ILE A 246 -13.64 4.99 -10.54
N PRO A 247 -13.11 5.30 -9.32
CA PRO A 247 -11.89 6.11 -9.18
C PRO A 247 -10.64 5.41 -9.73
N SER A 248 -10.57 4.08 -9.65
CA SER A 248 -9.48 3.23 -10.12
C SER A 248 -10.01 1.86 -10.51
N ASP A 249 -9.23 1.07 -11.24
CA ASP A 249 -9.51 -0.37 -11.44
C ASP A 249 -9.32 -1.21 -10.18
N HIS A 250 -8.89 -0.57 -9.08
CA HIS A 250 -8.93 -1.11 -7.73
C HIS A 250 -9.80 -0.22 -6.83
N TYR A 251 -10.49 -0.85 -5.88
CA TYR A 251 -11.15 -0.17 -4.78
C TYR A 251 -10.18 -0.05 -3.58
N PRO A 252 -10.17 1.08 -2.85
CA PRO A 252 -9.28 1.24 -1.71
C PRO A 252 -9.69 0.37 -0.53
N VAL A 253 -8.69 -0.09 0.21
CA VAL A 253 -8.86 -0.67 1.54
C VAL A 253 -8.66 0.44 2.56
N ILE A 254 -9.61 0.59 3.49
CA ILE A 254 -9.54 1.55 4.59
C ILE A 254 -9.64 0.79 5.91
N ALA A 255 -8.81 1.15 6.87
CA ALA A 255 -8.87 0.59 8.21
C ALA A 255 -8.58 1.63 9.28
N VAL A 256 -9.25 1.49 10.43
CA VAL A 256 -9.04 2.33 11.61
C VAL A 256 -8.54 1.48 12.75
N PHE A 257 -7.48 1.97 13.38
CA PHE A 257 -6.79 1.29 14.47
C PHE A 257 -6.77 2.16 15.72
N THR A 258 -6.92 1.52 16.87
CA THR A 258 -6.60 2.13 18.17
C THR A 258 -5.17 1.73 18.56
N LEU A 259 -4.32 2.75 18.73
CA LEU A 259 -2.97 2.60 19.28
C LEU A 259 -3.08 2.74 20.80
N PRO A 260 -2.61 1.74 21.59
CA PRO A 260 -2.69 1.75 23.06
C PRO A 260 -1.88 2.86 23.71
#